data_7166813b3617952efe545c7f1c62e204
#
_entry.id   7166813b3617952efe545c7f1c62e204
#
_cell.length_a   1.000
_cell.length_b   1.000
_cell.length_c   1.000
_cell.angle_alpha   90.00
_cell.angle_beta   90.00
_cell.angle_gamma   90.00
#
_symmetry.space_group_name_H-M   'P 1'
#
loop_
_entity.id
_entity.type
_entity.pdbx_description
1 polymer ?
#
loop_
_entity_poly.entity_id
_entity_poly.type
_entity_poly.pdbx_seq_one_letter_code
_entity_poly.pdbx_strand_id
1 'polypeptide(L)'
;MDKYKVAIVDDDEVALENLSFELGKDARFSLKGTARNGKQGKKLIAKVQPDLLFLDVEMPDMTGMELLQEIRGSVSWNMRIVFYTAYDKYMVQAIREAAFDYLLNPFEEQEFRDILARFVEQAEAGQRMSYPIGAPLHAGQTFIVFTPTNDMRALRPAEIGFFRYCSERKQWEVILNNQPPLVLRRGMTAEQITQYSSSFVQIHQSYIINIDYLMIIKDSKCMLYPPFDKVTELLVSRKYKKELQDRF
;
A
#
# COMPACT_ATOMS: atom_id res chain seq x y z
N MET A 1 -15.51 -6.99 -27.27
CA MET A 1 -14.44 -6.74 -26.30
C MET A 1 -14.07 -8.06 -25.64
N ASP A 2 -12.79 -8.35 -25.53
CA ASP A 2 -12.36 -9.52 -24.79
C ASP A 2 -12.65 -9.31 -23.30
N LYS A 3 -13.12 -10.38 -22.64
CA LYS A 3 -13.42 -10.33 -21.21
C LYS A 3 -12.13 -10.31 -20.39
N TYR A 4 -12.11 -9.57 -19.30
CA TYR A 4 -11.01 -9.60 -18.34
C TYR A 4 -10.89 -10.98 -17.70
N LYS A 5 -9.69 -11.53 -17.74
CA LYS A 5 -9.39 -12.85 -17.15
C LYS A 5 -9.24 -12.73 -15.65
N VAL A 6 -9.95 -13.53 -14.90
CA VAL A 6 -9.87 -13.56 -13.45
C VAL A 6 -9.41 -14.93 -12.97
N ALA A 7 -8.56 -14.93 -11.94
CA ALA A 7 -8.22 -16.12 -11.17
C ALA A 7 -8.52 -15.88 -9.69
N ILE A 8 -8.85 -16.92 -8.95
CA ILE A 8 -9.10 -16.87 -7.50
C ILE A 8 -8.23 -17.93 -6.84
N VAL A 9 -7.52 -17.54 -5.78
CA VAL A 9 -6.71 -18.46 -4.98
C VAL A 9 -7.09 -18.30 -3.52
N ASP A 10 -7.73 -19.33 -2.96
CA ASP A 10 -8.26 -19.35 -1.60
C ASP A 10 -8.44 -20.82 -1.18
N ASP A 11 -8.11 -21.20 0.03
CA ASP A 11 -8.28 -22.58 0.50
C ASP A 11 -9.70 -22.89 0.99
N ASP A 12 -10.49 -21.86 1.29
CA ASP A 12 -11.90 -22.01 1.65
C ASP A 12 -12.79 -22.15 0.41
N GLU A 13 -13.46 -23.30 0.31
CA GLU A 13 -14.37 -23.61 -0.79
C GLU A 13 -15.58 -22.68 -0.85
N VAL A 14 -16.10 -22.25 0.31
CA VAL A 14 -17.23 -21.33 0.39
C VAL A 14 -16.82 -19.95 -0.13
N ALA A 15 -15.62 -19.48 0.23
CA ALA A 15 -15.06 -18.23 -0.29
C ALA A 15 -14.92 -18.27 -1.83
N LEU A 16 -14.38 -19.37 -2.37
CA LEU A 16 -14.26 -19.59 -3.82
C LEU A 16 -15.62 -19.56 -4.53
N GLU A 17 -16.62 -20.24 -3.97
CA GLU A 17 -17.98 -20.29 -4.53
C GLU A 17 -18.63 -18.89 -4.51
N ASN A 18 -18.57 -18.18 -3.40
CA ASN A 18 -19.13 -16.84 -3.25
C ASN A 18 -18.55 -15.85 -4.26
N LEU A 19 -17.20 -15.77 -4.33
CA LEU A 19 -16.54 -14.90 -5.31
C LEU A 19 -16.86 -15.30 -6.75
N SER A 20 -16.88 -16.59 -7.05
CA SER A 20 -17.18 -17.09 -8.40
C SER A 20 -18.62 -16.75 -8.81
N PHE A 21 -19.56 -16.87 -7.88
CA PHE A 21 -20.97 -16.53 -8.09
C PHE A 21 -21.15 -15.04 -8.37
N GLU A 22 -20.59 -14.19 -7.50
CA GLU A 22 -20.69 -12.72 -7.67
C GLU A 22 -19.99 -12.24 -8.94
N LEU A 23 -18.82 -12.79 -9.25
CA LEU A 23 -18.08 -12.48 -10.48
C LEU A 23 -18.88 -12.89 -11.72
N GLY A 24 -19.62 -13.99 -11.67
CA GLY A 24 -20.46 -14.48 -12.76
C GLY A 24 -21.61 -13.54 -13.16
N LYS A 25 -22.01 -12.62 -12.28
CA LYS A 25 -23.03 -11.60 -12.55
C LYS A 25 -22.54 -10.49 -13.50
N ASP A 26 -21.22 -10.30 -13.64
CA ASP A 26 -20.64 -9.26 -14.48
C ASP A 26 -20.06 -9.85 -15.78
N ALA A 27 -20.74 -9.58 -16.90
CA ALA A 27 -20.37 -10.12 -18.20
C ALA A 27 -19.00 -9.64 -18.73
N ARG A 28 -18.41 -8.60 -18.14
CA ARG A 28 -17.09 -8.06 -18.52
C ARG A 28 -15.95 -8.96 -18.07
N PHE A 29 -16.17 -9.81 -17.08
CA PHE A 29 -15.17 -10.69 -16.49
C PHE A 29 -15.35 -12.15 -16.92
N SER A 30 -14.27 -12.91 -16.86
CA SER A 30 -14.26 -14.34 -17.17
C SER A 30 -13.36 -15.06 -16.17
N LEU A 31 -13.96 -15.79 -15.23
CA LEU A 31 -13.20 -16.66 -14.34
C LEU A 31 -12.50 -17.76 -15.15
N LYS A 32 -11.18 -17.84 -15.06
CA LYS A 32 -10.34 -18.80 -15.80
C LYS A 32 -9.92 -19.98 -14.94
N GLY A 33 -10.12 -19.89 -13.65
CA GLY A 33 -9.88 -20.99 -12.73
C GLY A 33 -9.74 -20.53 -11.29
N THR A 34 -9.79 -21.51 -10.41
CA THR A 34 -9.58 -21.36 -8.97
C THR A 34 -8.47 -22.29 -8.52
N ALA A 35 -7.82 -21.95 -7.39
CA ALA A 35 -6.83 -22.79 -6.75
C ALA A 35 -7.01 -22.74 -5.23
N ARG A 36 -6.70 -23.86 -4.55
CA ARG A 36 -6.97 -24.03 -3.12
C ARG A 36 -5.70 -23.99 -2.25
N ASN A 37 -4.58 -23.58 -2.81
CA ASN A 37 -3.32 -23.37 -2.10
C ASN A 37 -2.33 -22.61 -2.98
N GLY A 38 -1.25 -22.11 -2.39
CA GLY A 38 -0.25 -21.30 -3.07
C GLY A 38 0.44 -22.03 -4.23
N LYS A 39 0.79 -23.31 -4.08
CA LYS A 39 1.44 -24.10 -5.16
C LYS A 39 0.52 -24.27 -6.38
N GLN A 40 -0.76 -24.50 -6.18
CA GLN A 40 -1.74 -24.56 -7.27
C GLN A 40 -1.98 -23.16 -7.85
N GLY A 41 -2.07 -22.14 -7.00
CA GLY A 41 -2.20 -20.75 -7.40
C GLY A 41 -1.07 -20.30 -8.31
N LYS A 42 0.17 -20.59 -7.97
CA LYS A 42 1.34 -20.33 -8.82
C LYS A 42 1.23 -20.91 -10.21
N LYS A 43 0.80 -22.19 -10.31
CA LYS A 43 0.60 -22.87 -11.61
C LYS A 43 -0.56 -22.25 -12.39
N LEU A 44 -1.65 -21.93 -11.71
CA LEU A 44 -2.82 -21.30 -12.31
C LEU A 44 -2.47 -19.93 -12.88
N ILE A 45 -1.82 -19.07 -12.09
CA ILE A 45 -1.42 -17.73 -12.50
C ILE A 45 -0.51 -17.76 -13.73
N ALA A 46 0.49 -18.63 -13.74
CA ALA A 46 1.41 -18.78 -14.86
C ALA A 46 0.70 -19.24 -16.13
N LYS A 47 -0.28 -20.17 -16.01
CA LYS A 47 -1.03 -20.73 -17.14
C LYS A 47 -2.04 -19.74 -17.72
N VAL A 48 -2.78 -19.06 -16.85
CA VAL A 48 -3.95 -18.23 -17.23
C VAL A 48 -3.53 -16.81 -17.59
N GLN A 49 -2.48 -16.29 -16.94
CA GLN A 49 -2.06 -14.89 -17.01
C GLN A 49 -3.27 -13.97 -16.76
N PRO A 50 -3.83 -13.95 -15.54
CA PRO A 50 -5.04 -13.20 -15.24
C PRO A 50 -4.77 -11.69 -15.26
N ASP A 51 -5.78 -10.91 -15.62
CA ASP A 51 -5.79 -9.46 -15.50
C ASP A 51 -6.10 -9.04 -14.05
N LEU A 52 -6.90 -9.85 -13.35
CA LEU A 52 -7.31 -9.65 -11.97
C LEU A 52 -7.17 -10.95 -11.18
N LEU A 53 -6.46 -10.89 -10.05
CA LEU A 53 -6.27 -11.99 -9.12
C LEU A 53 -6.94 -11.66 -7.78
N PHE A 54 -7.88 -12.49 -7.34
CA PHE A 54 -8.29 -12.53 -5.94
C PHE A 54 -7.44 -13.55 -5.21
N LEU A 55 -6.85 -13.14 -4.09
CA LEU A 55 -5.85 -13.93 -3.38
C LEU A 55 -6.08 -13.90 -1.88
N ASP A 56 -6.32 -15.05 -1.28
CA ASP A 56 -6.30 -15.14 0.18
C ASP A 56 -4.89 -14.96 0.73
N VAL A 57 -4.85 -14.43 1.94
CA VAL A 57 -3.59 -14.17 2.66
C VAL A 57 -3.11 -15.40 3.41
N GLU A 58 -4.00 -16.15 4.06
CA GLU A 58 -3.65 -17.32 4.86
C GLU A 58 -4.02 -18.61 4.12
N MET A 59 -3.04 -19.32 3.59
CA MET A 59 -3.24 -20.62 2.95
C MET A 59 -2.38 -21.69 3.63
N PRO A 60 -2.75 -22.97 3.56
CA PRO A 60 -2.10 -24.04 4.35
C PRO A 60 -0.64 -24.31 3.99
N ASP A 61 -0.19 -23.96 2.79
CA ASP A 61 1.17 -24.26 2.32
C ASP A 61 2.08 -23.03 2.27
N MET A 62 1.53 -21.85 2.10
CA MET A 62 2.23 -20.55 2.10
C MET A 62 1.23 -19.41 2.22
N THR A 63 1.67 -18.26 2.64
CA THR A 63 0.83 -17.06 2.63
C THR A 63 0.67 -16.51 1.20
N GLY A 64 -0.42 -15.76 0.95
CA GLY A 64 -0.60 -15.06 -0.31
C GLY A 64 0.54 -14.08 -0.62
N MET A 65 1.13 -13.49 0.42
CA MET A 65 2.30 -12.62 0.30
C MET A 65 3.54 -13.36 -0.18
N GLU A 66 3.80 -14.55 0.38
CA GLU A 66 4.90 -15.41 -0.07
C GLU A 66 4.68 -15.88 -1.52
N LEU A 67 3.45 -16.23 -1.89
CA LEU A 67 3.11 -16.55 -3.27
C LEU A 67 3.45 -15.40 -4.21
N LEU A 68 3.09 -14.16 -3.87
CA LEU A 68 3.42 -12.99 -4.67
C LEU A 68 4.93 -12.79 -4.82
N GLN A 69 5.69 -12.99 -3.74
CA GLN A 69 7.14 -12.91 -3.80
C GLN A 69 7.73 -13.96 -4.74
N GLU A 70 7.23 -15.19 -4.69
CA GLU A 70 7.70 -16.28 -5.55
C GLU A 70 7.38 -16.08 -7.04
N ILE A 71 6.24 -15.46 -7.38
CA ILE A 71 5.86 -15.23 -8.78
C ILE A 71 6.40 -13.92 -9.35
N ARG A 72 6.93 -13.05 -8.51
CA ARG A 72 7.40 -11.69 -8.83
C ARG A 72 8.27 -11.63 -10.07
N GLY A 73 9.24 -12.52 -10.22
CA GLY A 73 10.14 -12.55 -11.36
C GLY A 73 9.58 -13.20 -12.64
N SER A 74 8.41 -13.86 -12.54
CA SER A 74 7.81 -14.60 -13.66
C SER A 74 6.58 -13.91 -14.26
N VAL A 75 6.03 -12.91 -13.59
CA VAL A 75 4.88 -12.13 -14.08
C VAL A 75 5.38 -10.94 -14.91
N SER A 76 5.19 -11.01 -16.22
CA SER A 76 5.60 -9.96 -17.18
C SER A 76 4.41 -9.20 -17.79
N TRP A 77 3.20 -9.52 -17.38
CA TRP A 77 1.94 -8.88 -17.82
C TRP A 77 1.35 -8.00 -16.72
N ASN A 78 0.36 -7.17 -17.07
CA ASN A 78 -0.30 -6.29 -16.13
C ASN A 78 -1.38 -7.06 -15.36
N MET A 79 -1.06 -7.55 -14.16
CA MET A 79 -1.99 -8.23 -13.26
C MET A 79 -2.27 -7.35 -12.04
N ARG A 80 -3.54 -7.18 -11.71
CA ARG A 80 -3.96 -6.51 -10.48
C ARG A 80 -4.37 -7.54 -9.44
N ILE A 81 -4.11 -7.23 -8.18
CA ILE A 81 -4.31 -8.14 -7.07
C ILE A 81 -5.28 -7.51 -6.08
N VAL A 82 -6.34 -8.23 -5.78
CA VAL A 82 -7.24 -7.96 -4.67
C VAL A 82 -7.01 -9.03 -3.61
N PHE A 83 -6.55 -8.63 -2.44
CA PHE A 83 -6.52 -9.57 -1.32
C PHE A 83 -7.94 -9.79 -0.82
N TYR A 84 -8.30 -11.06 -0.69
CA TYR A 84 -9.60 -11.49 -0.18
C TYR A 84 -9.39 -12.42 0.99
N THR A 85 -9.69 -11.99 2.21
CA THR A 85 -9.38 -12.74 3.42
C THR A 85 -10.33 -12.39 4.58
N ALA A 86 -10.48 -13.30 5.52
CA ALA A 86 -11.25 -13.07 6.74
C ALA A 86 -10.58 -12.14 7.76
N TYR A 87 -9.33 -11.73 7.54
CA TYR A 87 -8.51 -11.05 8.53
C TYR A 87 -8.13 -9.63 8.12
N ASP A 88 -8.66 -8.65 8.84
CA ASP A 88 -8.34 -7.22 8.68
C ASP A 88 -6.88 -6.85 9.02
N LYS A 89 -6.23 -7.65 9.88
CA LYS A 89 -4.82 -7.45 10.30
C LYS A 89 -3.82 -7.41 9.13
N TYR A 90 -4.15 -8.01 7.98
CA TYR A 90 -3.29 -8.06 6.80
C TYR A 90 -3.49 -6.90 5.83
N MET A 91 -4.49 -6.06 6.05
CA MET A 91 -4.77 -4.91 5.19
C MET A 91 -3.55 -4.00 4.99
N VAL A 92 -2.80 -3.74 6.07
CA VAL A 92 -1.57 -2.92 6.00
C VAL A 92 -0.51 -3.58 5.13
N GLN A 93 -0.39 -4.91 5.19
CA GLN A 93 0.60 -5.64 4.39
C GLN A 93 0.18 -5.71 2.92
N ALA A 94 -1.10 -5.90 2.63
CA ALA A 94 -1.66 -5.87 1.28
C ALA A 94 -1.35 -4.54 0.56
N ILE A 95 -1.49 -3.43 1.29
CA ILE A 95 -1.16 -2.11 0.76
C ILE A 95 0.35 -1.95 0.52
N ARG A 96 1.21 -2.52 1.38
CA ARG A 96 2.67 -2.53 1.18
C ARG A 96 3.08 -3.33 -0.06
N GLU A 97 2.36 -4.38 -0.40
CA GLU A 97 2.58 -5.18 -1.61
C GLU A 97 1.96 -4.53 -2.87
N ALA A 98 1.51 -3.26 -2.76
CA ALA A 98 0.87 -2.53 -3.84
C ALA A 98 -0.34 -3.27 -4.44
N ALA A 99 -1.13 -3.92 -3.57
CA ALA A 99 -2.40 -4.52 -3.98
C ALA A 99 -3.29 -3.47 -4.64
N PHE A 100 -4.05 -3.89 -5.62
CA PHE A 100 -5.05 -3.04 -6.24
C PHE A 100 -6.15 -2.68 -5.24
N ASP A 101 -6.57 -3.67 -4.45
CA ASP A 101 -7.60 -3.50 -3.44
C ASP A 101 -7.51 -4.59 -2.36
N TYR A 102 -8.40 -4.49 -1.39
CA TYR A 102 -8.56 -5.42 -0.28
C TYR A 102 -10.04 -5.63 -0.01
N LEU A 103 -10.47 -6.88 0.09
CA LEU A 103 -11.86 -7.27 0.32
C LEU A 103 -11.92 -8.21 1.53
N LEU A 104 -12.72 -7.89 2.51
CA LEU A 104 -12.94 -8.77 3.67
C LEU A 104 -13.91 -9.91 3.32
N ASN A 105 -13.69 -11.09 3.87
CA ASN A 105 -14.61 -12.21 3.82
C ASN A 105 -15.30 -12.37 5.19
N PRO A 106 -16.65 -12.30 5.29
CA PRO A 106 -17.60 -12.03 4.20
C PRO A 106 -17.61 -10.57 3.76
N PHE A 107 -17.96 -10.32 2.51
CA PHE A 107 -18.04 -9.00 1.90
C PHE A 107 -19.47 -8.57 1.62
N GLU A 108 -19.68 -7.25 1.53
CA GLU A 108 -20.91 -6.68 1.01
C GLU A 108 -20.89 -6.66 -0.53
N GLU A 109 -22.01 -7.06 -1.16
CA GLU A 109 -22.13 -7.13 -2.62
C GLU A 109 -21.75 -5.81 -3.33
N GLN A 110 -22.07 -4.67 -2.68
CA GLN A 110 -21.74 -3.35 -3.19
C GLN A 110 -20.23 -3.10 -3.21
N GLU A 111 -19.53 -3.48 -2.16
CA GLU A 111 -18.07 -3.34 -2.06
C GLU A 111 -17.36 -4.12 -3.17
N PHE A 112 -17.78 -5.36 -3.41
CA PHE A 112 -17.27 -6.17 -4.51
C PHE A 112 -17.50 -5.51 -5.86
N ARG A 113 -18.72 -5.00 -6.13
CA ARG A 113 -19.04 -4.26 -7.36
C ARG A 113 -18.20 -3.02 -7.55
N ASP A 114 -17.94 -2.27 -6.48
CA ASP A 114 -17.12 -1.06 -6.53
C ASP A 114 -15.66 -1.38 -6.90
N ILE A 115 -15.12 -2.49 -6.40
CA ILE A 115 -13.79 -2.98 -6.79
C ILE A 115 -13.75 -3.30 -8.29
N LEU A 116 -14.75 -4.04 -8.81
CA LEU A 116 -14.80 -4.38 -10.22
C LEU A 116 -14.98 -3.14 -11.11
N ALA A 117 -15.79 -2.17 -10.69
CA ALA A 117 -16.00 -0.92 -11.42
C ALA A 117 -14.69 -0.11 -11.50
N ARG A 118 -13.98 0.08 -10.38
CA ARG A 118 -12.66 0.74 -10.35
C ARG A 118 -11.62 0.04 -11.22
N PHE A 119 -11.65 -1.30 -11.22
CA PHE A 119 -10.75 -2.08 -12.08
C PHE A 119 -10.97 -1.74 -13.56
N VAL A 120 -12.22 -1.77 -14.02
CA VAL A 120 -12.58 -1.50 -15.42
C VAL A 120 -12.23 -0.08 -15.81
N GLU A 121 -12.61 0.91 -15.00
CA GLU A 121 -12.29 2.31 -15.24
C GLU A 121 -10.79 2.54 -15.45
N GLN A 122 -9.95 1.98 -14.58
CA GLN A 122 -8.51 2.12 -14.71
C GLN A 122 -7.91 1.31 -15.86
N ALA A 123 -8.50 0.16 -16.19
CA ALA A 123 -8.05 -0.66 -17.32
C ALA A 123 -8.35 0.04 -18.66
N GLU A 124 -9.54 0.65 -18.80
CA GLU A 124 -9.96 1.40 -19.98
C GLU A 124 -9.24 2.74 -20.14
N ALA A 125 -8.91 3.41 -19.04
CA ALA A 125 -8.11 4.64 -19.06
C ALA A 125 -6.68 4.42 -19.56
N GLY A 126 -6.29 3.20 -19.88
CA GLY A 126 -4.94 2.87 -20.34
C GLY A 126 -3.87 3.15 -19.29
N GLN A 127 -4.27 3.34 -18.05
CA GLN A 127 -3.35 3.47 -16.94
C GLN A 127 -2.65 2.12 -16.74
N ARG A 128 -1.57 1.95 -17.49
CA ARG A 128 -0.56 0.95 -17.12
C ARG A 128 -0.15 1.32 -15.69
N MET A 129 -0.64 0.57 -14.72
CA MET A 129 0.04 0.60 -13.44
C MET A 129 1.46 0.13 -13.72
N SER A 130 2.38 1.07 -13.76
CA SER A 130 3.82 0.82 -13.83
C SER A 130 4.31 0.31 -12.48
N TYR A 131 3.62 -0.68 -11.94
CA TYR A 131 4.16 -1.49 -10.86
C TYR A 131 4.24 -2.91 -11.39
N PRO A 132 5.38 -3.29 -12.01
CA PRO A 132 5.66 -4.70 -12.14
C PRO A 132 5.59 -5.27 -10.74
N ILE A 133 4.87 -6.36 -10.55
CA ILE A 133 4.97 -7.18 -9.34
C ILE A 133 6.48 -7.38 -9.14
N GLY A 134 7.05 -6.63 -8.17
CA GLY A 134 8.48 -6.72 -7.94
C GLY A 134 9.37 -5.53 -8.24
N ALA A 135 8.86 -4.40 -8.69
CA ALA A 135 9.64 -3.19 -8.54
C ALA A 135 9.93 -2.95 -7.05
N PRO A 136 11.17 -2.61 -6.68
CA PRO A 136 11.40 -2.14 -5.31
C PRO A 136 10.44 -1.00 -5.06
N LEU A 137 9.79 -1.01 -3.90
CA LEU A 137 8.74 -0.08 -3.45
C LEU A 137 9.25 1.38 -3.28
N HIS A 138 9.97 1.92 -4.28
CA HIS A 138 10.56 3.25 -4.22
C HIS A 138 9.75 4.35 -4.91
N ALA A 139 8.64 3.99 -5.58
CA ALA A 139 7.79 4.99 -6.23
C ALA A 139 6.32 4.76 -5.88
N GLY A 140 5.90 5.18 -4.68
CA GLY A 140 4.50 5.27 -4.32
C GLY A 140 4.03 4.44 -3.13
N GLN A 141 4.91 4.20 -2.14
CA GLN A 141 4.46 3.60 -0.86
C GLN A 141 3.38 4.49 -0.25
N THR A 142 2.19 3.92 -0.10
CA THR A 142 1.13 4.58 0.65
C THR A 142 1.42 4.46 2.15
N PHE A 143 1.58 5.59 2.82
CA PHE A 143 1.73 5.63 4.27
C PHE A 143 0.36 5.53 4.92
N ILE A 144 0.15 4.46 5.70
CA ILE A 144 -1.13 4.24 6.35
C ILE A 144 -1.09 4.77 7.76
N VAL A 145 -2.05 5.60 8.07
CA VAL A 145 -2.28 6.14 9.40
C VAL A 145 -3.62 5.63 9.94
N PHE A 146 -3.59 5.22 11.22
CA PHE A 146 -4.79 5.00 11.97
C PHE A 146 -5.04 6.25 12.82
N THR A 147 -6.22 6.82 12.67
CA THR A 147 -6.65 7.94 13.50
C THR A 147 -6.94 7.45 14.93
N PRO A 148 -7.07 8.36 15.92
CA PRO A 148 -7.49 7.99 17.26
C PRO A 148 -8.87 7.33 17.32
N THR A 149 -9.74 7.57 16.33
CA THR A 149 -11.06 6.96 16.13
C THR A 149 -11.00 5.61 15.43
N ASN A 150 -9.78 5.10 15.19
CA ASN A 150 -9.51 3.85 14.49
C ASN A 150 -9.90 3.84 12.99
N ASP A 151 -10.18 5.02 12.41
CA ASP A 151 -10.35 5.14 10.97
C ASP A 151 -8.99 4.97 10.29
N MET A 152 -8.96 4.29 9.17
CA MET A 152 -7.74 4.10 8.38
C MET A 152 -7.68 5.15 7.28
N ARG A 153 -6.53 5.81 7.13
CA ARG A 153 -6.27 6.74 6.04
C ARG A 153 -4.98 6.39 5.32
N ALA A 154 -5.07 6.24 4.03
CA ALA A 154 -3.94 6.00 3.14
C ALA A 154 -3.40 7.34 2.62
N LEU A 155 -2.12 7.62 2.85
CA LEU A 155 -1.44 8.85 2.44
C LEU A 155 -0.33 8.52 1.47
N ARG A 156 -0.23 9.25 0.36
CA ARG A 156 0.93 9.15 -0.53
C ARG A 156 2.11 9.91 0.08
N PRO A 157 3.35 9.46 -0.07
CA PRO A 157 4.52 10.20 0.39
C PRO A 157 4.55 11.64 -0.11
N ALA A 158 4.11 11.89 -1.36
CA ALA A 158 4.00 13.22 -1.93
C ALA A 158 2.98 14.15 -1.24
N GLU A 159 2.10 13.65 -0.39
CA GLU A 159 1.16 14.46 0.40
C GLU A 159 1.77 14.85 1.76
N ILE A 160 2.86 14.18 2.15
CA ILE A 160 3.48 14.28 3.47
C ILE A 160 4.70 15.20 3.40
N GLY A 161 4.66 16.30 4.12
CA GLY A 161 5.81 17.20 4.28
C GLY A 161 6.79 16.73 5.35
N PHE A 162 6.28 16.42 6.51
CA PHE A 162 7.09 15.98 7.64
C PHE A 162 6.23 15.35 8.74
N PHE A 163 6.91 14.74 9.72
CA PHE A 163 6.28 14.24 10.94
C PHE A 163 6.84 15.02 12.13
N ARG A 164 5.97 15.28 13.09
CA ARG A 164 6.28 15.96 14.34
C ARG A 164 5.88 15.11 15.53
N TYR A 165 6.75 14.97 16.50
CA TYR A 165 6.44 14.33 17.77
C TYR A 165 5.87 15.33 18.76
N CYS A 166 4.63 15.14 19.18
CA CYS A 166 3.96 15.92 20.21
C CYS A 166 4.28 15.32 21.59
N SER A 167 5.11 16.01 22.38
CA SER A 167 5.55 15.54 23.70
C SER A 167 4.39 15.46 24.71
N GLU A 168 3.42 16.34 24.61
CA GLU A 168 2.24 16.36 25.49
C GLU A 168 1.37 15.13 25.32
N ARG A 169 1.14 14.72 24.06
CA ARG A 169 0.32 13.56 23.69
C ARG A 169 1.10 12.26 23.62
N LYS A 170 2.44 12.35 23.61
CA LYS A 170 3.38 11.23 23.38
C LYS A 170 3.06 10.46 22.09
N GLN A 171 2.77 11.21 21.03
CA GLN A 171 2.38 10.67 19.73
C GLN A 171 3.00 11.46 18.59
N TRP A 172 3.22 10.78 17.46
CA TRP A 172 3.60 11.42 16.23
C TRP A 172 2.38 12.01 15.53
N GLU A 173 2.59 13.12 14.86
CA GLU A 173 1.63 13.76 13.95
C GLU A 173 2.24 13.81 12.56
N VAL A 174 1.45 13.54 11.54
CA VAL A 174 1.84 13.74 10.15
C VAL A 174 1.30 15.07 9.64
N ILE A 175 2.16 15.84 9.02
CA ILE A 175 1.85 17.17 8.47
C ILE A 175 1.69 17.06 6.97
N LEU A 176 0.48 17.36 6.52
CA LEU A 176 0.04 17.28 5.14
C LEU A 176 -0.15 18.66 4.53
N ASN A 177 -0.13 18.74 3.20
CA ASN A 177 -0.43 19.98 2.50
C ASN A 177 -1.89 20.40 2.71
N ASN A 178 -2.10 21.64 3.18
CA ASN A 178 -3.41 22.28 3.35
C ASN A 178 -4.45 21.46 4.14
N GLN A 179 -4.00 20.62 5.04
CA GLN A 179 -4.86 19.81 5.90
C GLN A 179 -4.42 19.92 7.36
N PRO A 180 -5.33 19.74 8.33
CA PRO A 180 -4.94 19.68 9.73
C PRO A 180 -4.01 18.48 9.97
N PRO A 181 -3.07 18.60 10.95
CA PRO A 181 -2.21 17.49 11.32
C PRO A 181 -3.02 16.25 11.68
N LEU A 182 -2.60 15.09 11.18
CA LEU A 182 -3.17 13.80 11.55
C LEU A 182 -2.34 13.17 12.66
N VAL A 183 -2.98 12.86 13.77
CA VAL A 183 -2.35 12.17 14.91
C VAL A 183 -2.19 10.69 14.57
N LEU A 184 -0.99 10.15 14.73
CA LEU A 184 -0.71 8.74 14.52
C LEU A 184 -1.09 7.91 15.76
N ARG A 185 -1.31 6.61 15.54
CA ARG A 185 -1.59 5.66 16.64
C ARG A 185 -0.50 5.72 17.70
N ARG A 186 -0.89 5.56 18.96
CA ARG A 186 0.05 5.46 20.09
C ARG A 186 1.04 4.31 19.90
N GLY A 187 2.27 4.53 20.30
CA GLY A 187 3.32 3.51 20.20
C GLY A 187 4.06 3.46 18.86
N MET A 188 3.66 4.28 17.86
CA MET A 188 4.44 4.38 16.62
C MET A 188 5.80 5.03 16.92
N THR A 189 6.87 4.39 16.42
CA THR A 189 8.26 4.84 16.62
C THR A 189 8.78 5.58 15.39
N ALA A 190 9.83 6.41 15.58
CA ALA A 190 10.51 7.08 14.47
C ALA A 190 11.06 6.07 13.44
N GLU A 191 11.60 4.96 13.92
CA GLU A 191 12.13 3.90 13.09
C GLU A 191 11.05 3.28 12.19
N GLN A 192 9.88 2.99 12.74
CA GLN A 192 8.73 2.50 11.95
C GLN A 192 8.32 3.50 10.87
N ILE A 193 8.32 4.81 11.16
CA ILE A 193 7.99 5.84 10.17
C ILE A 193 9.05 5.88 9.06
N THR A 194 10.33 5.89 9.40
CA THR A 194 11.41 5.97 8.41
C THR A 194 11.55 4.70 7.55
N GLN A 195 11.09 3.56 8.04
CA GLN A 195 11.04 2.31 7.26
C GLN A 195 9.99 2.32 6.15
N TYR A 196 8.97 3.19 6.22
CA TYR A 196 7.93 3.28 5.20
C TYR A 196 8.41 3.82 3.86
N SER A 197 9.36 4.76 3.89
CA SER A 197 9.91 5.36 2.67
C SER A 197 11.35 5.79 2.91
N SER A 198 12.20 5.58 1.91
CA SER A 198 13.56 6.13 1.89
C SER A 198 13.57 7.67 1.87
N SER A 199 12.47 8.29 1.44
CA SER A 199 12.29 9.74 1.50
C SER A 199 12.04 10.26 2.91
N PHE A 200 11.68 9.42 3.88
CA PHE A 200 11.44 9.85 5.26
C PHE A 200 12.72 9.75 6.08
N VAL A 201 13.25 10.90 6.46
CA VAL A 201 14.54 11.00 7.16
C VAL A 201 14.39 11.70 8.48
N GLN A 202 14.84 11.06 9.55
CA GLN A 202 14.83 11.67 10.87
C GLN A 202 15.95 12.73 10.97
N ILE A 203 15.57 13.95 11.35
CA ILE A 203 16.49 15.11 11.51
C ILE A 203 16.63 15.57 12.95
N HIS A 204 15.69 15.17 13.80
CA HIS A 204 15.64 15.48 15.22
C HIS A 204 14.89 14.39 15.97
N GLN A 205 15.05 14.29 17.29
CA GLN A 205 14.25 13.35 18.09
C GLN A 205 12.73 13.53 17.90
N SER A 206 12.29 14.74 17.52
CA SER A 206 10.89 15.12 17.35
C SER A 206 10.51 15.42 15.89
N TYR A 207 11.42 15.29 14.93
CA TYR A 207 11.12 15.60 13.53
C TYR A 207 11.69 14.58 12.56
N ILE A 208 10.83 14.16 11.63
CA ILE A 208 11.18 13.36 10.44
C ILE A 208 10.67 14.14 9.24
N ILE A 209 11.53 14.44 8.28
CA ILE A 209 11.14 15.16 7.06
C ILE A 209 10.99 14.21 5.88
N ASN A 210 10.19 14.64 4.91
CA ASN A 210 10.25 14.07 3.58
C ASN A 210 11.31 14.84 2.76
N ILE A 211 12.41 14.17 2.43
CA ILE A 211 13.54 14.79 1.71
C ILE A 211 13.21 15.23 0.30
N ASP A 212 12.12 14.73 -0.31
CA ASP A 212 11.67 15.17 -1.63
C ASP A 212 11.25 16.66 -1.61
N TYR A 213 10.93 17.18 -0.42
CA TYR A 213 10.66 18.61 -0.21
C TYR A 213 11.84 19.38 0.36
N LEU A 214 12.99 18.76 0.60
CA LEU A 214 14.14 19.45 1.17
C LEU A 214 14.72 20.48 0.21
N MET A 215 14.69 21.76 0.60
CA MET A 215 15.30 22.84 -0.17
C MET A 215 16.76 23.06 0.26
N ILE A 216 16.98 23.30 1.55
CA ILE A 216 18.30 23.60 2.13
C ILE A 216 18.33 23.36 3.63
N ILE A 217 19.51 23.04 4.14
CA ILE A 217 19.80 23.05 5.57
C ILE A 217 20.85 24.14 5.84
N LYS A 218 20.43 25.20 6.51
CA LYS A 218 21.29 26.32 6.88
C LYS A 218 21.19 26.57 8.39
N ASP A 219 22.35 26.74 9.06
CA ASP A 219 22.43 27.01 10.51
C ASP A 219 21.61 26.02 11.37
N SER A 220 21.65 24.73 11.00
CA SER A 220 20.88 23.65 11.63
C SER A 220 19.35 23.81 11.51
N LYS A 221 18.85 24.69 10.65
CA LYS A 221 17.45 24.80 10.27
C LYS A 221 17.22 24.15 8.91
N CYS A 222 16.18 23.35 8.82
CA CYS A 222 15.74 22.73 7.60
C CYS A 222 14.64 23.58 6.96
N MET A 223 14.80 23.93 5.71
CA MET A 223 13.81 24.65 4.90
C MET A 223 13.32 23.72 3.80
N LEU A 224 12.01 23.72 3.59
CA LEU A 224 11.35 22.87 2.60
C LEU A 224 10.85 23.70 1.42
N TYR A 225 10.70 23.05 0.24
CA TYR A 225 10.00 23.61 -0.90
C TYR A 225 8.49 23.76 -0.63
N PRO A 226 7.79 24.64 -1.38
CA PRO A 226 6.34 24.65 -1.38
C PRO A 226 5.76 23.24 -1.59
N PRO A 227 4.68 22.92 -0.93
CA PRO A 227 3.80 23.78 -0.13
C PRO A 227 4.19 23.94 1.36
N PHE A 228 5.37 23.46 1.76
CA PHE A 228 5.83 23.46 3.16
C PHE A 228 6.88 24.57 3.46
N ASP A 229 7.06 25.51 2.55
CA ASP A 229 8.04 26.61 2.63
C ASP A 229 7.85 27.57 3.82
N LYS A 230 6.65 27.60 4.39
CA LYS A 230 6.34 28.44 5.56
C LYS A 230 6.71 27.82 6.89
N VAL A 231 7.16 26.55 6.89
CA VAL A 231 7.54 25.84 8.12
C VAL A 231 8.93 26.29 8.58
N THR A 232 9.03 26.80 9.81
CA THR A 232 10.28 27.36 10.36
C THR A 232 10.81 26.60 11.58
N GLU A 233 10.07 25.63 12.06
CA GLU A 233 10.33 24.89 13.30
C GLU A 233 11.29 23.69 13.16
N LEU A 234 11.65 23.31 11.93
CA LEU A 234 12.41 22.12 11.65
C LEU A 234 13.90 22.32 11.97
N LEU A 235 14.33 21.78 13.11
CA LEU A 235 15.71 21.82 13.55
C LEU A 235 16.40 20.48 13.30
N VAL A 236 17.65 20.55 12.81
CA VAL A 236 18.51 19.36 12.62
C VAL A 236 19.44 19.24 13.81
N SER A 237 19.34 18.18 14.59
CA SER A 237 20.25 17.96 15.70
C SER A 237 21.61 17.42 15.23
N ARG A 238 22.66 17.64 16.03
CA ARG A 238 24.03 17.23 15.69
C ARG A 238 24.14 15.73 15.37
N LYS A 239 23.41 14.90 16.08
CA LYS A 239 23.37 13.44 15.88
C LYS A 239 22.94 13.08 14.46
N TYR A 240 21.87 13.68 13.97
CA TYR A 240 21.28 13.34 12.66
C TYR A 240 21.92 14.09 11.49
N LYS A 241 22.69 15.14 11.75
CA LYS A 241 23.36 15.92 10.70
C LYS A 241 24.37 15.07 9.92
N LYS A 242 25.10 14.19 10.60
CA LYS A 242 26.06 13.28 9.98
C LYS A 242 25.34 12.24 9.10
N GLU A 243 24.27 11.64 9.58
CA GLU A 243 23.49 10.67 8.82
C GLU A 243 22.88 11.26 7.53
N LEU A 244 22.50 12.56 7.60
CA LEU A 244 22.02 13.29 6.42
C LEU A 244 23.16 13.52 5.42
N GLN A 245 24.37 13.91 5.87
CA GLN A 245 25.51 14.13 4.98
C GLN A 245 26.00 12.85 4.29
N ASP A 246 25.87 11.71 4.95
CA ASP A 246 26.27 10.41 4.40
C ASP A 246 25.26 9.87 3.34
N ARG A 247 24.08 10.52 3.20
CA ARG A 247 23.05 10.12 2.21
C ARG A 247 23.11 10.93 0.90
N PHE A 248 23.82 12.05 0.86
CA PHE A 248 24.01 12.93 -0.29
C PHE A 248 25.48 13.04 -0.68
#